data_4cb45eed48fe8bf3e817231077a3904d
#
_entry.id   4cb45eed48fe8bf3e817231077a3904d
#
_cell.length_a   1.000
_cell.length_b   1.000
_cell.length_c   1.000
_cell.angle_alpha   90.00
_cell.angle_beta   90.00
_cell.angle_gamma   90.00
#
_symmetry.space_group_name_H-M   'P 1'
#
loop_
_entity.id
_entity.type
_entity.pdbx_description
1 polymer ?
#
loop_
_entity_poly.entity_id
_entity_poly.type
_entity_poly.pdbx_seq_one_letter_code
_entity_poly.pdbx_strand_id
1 'polypeptide(L)'
;MATTTKMPYRFLGNSGLLVSKLSLGSWMGRDEKYTADAWYEMMATAFKYGVNFFDNAESYGMGQAEENMGGAIQKGVADGVWSREDLVITTKLFNGSKGFFECGPNDQGLSRKHIVKGTKASLARLQLEYVDVIYCHRQDPHTPLEETVRAMNYVIQQGWAFYWGTSEWLTKDILEACEIADRLSLMRPVEYEYVDLYTKYKLGLTTWSPLAYGTLTGKYSAGKPEGSRFTADMFKAGPLAEGFEERVAMADKLKPIAEDLDCSLAQMSIAWAAANDNVSTVMVGASRKSQLEDNLKALEFVSKITPDVKAKIDAIVNFVPTVPAIDQFAFLRMRHL
;
A
#
# COMPACT_ATOMS: atom_id res chain seq x y z
N MET A 1 -1.43 -3.70 -33.92
CA MET A 1 -1.50 -4.27 -32.58
C MET A 1 -0.73 -3.30 -31.68
N ALA A 2 -1.41 -2.64 -30.75
CA ALA A 2 -0.71 -1.80 -29.78
C ALA A 2 0.19 -2.71 -28.94
N THR A 3 1.48 -2.44 -28.93
CA THR A 3 2.45 -3.11 -28.07
C THR A 3 2.15 -2.68 -26.64
N THR A 4 1.44 -3.53 -25.88
CA THR A 4 1.30 -3.31 -24.44
C THR A 4 2.70 -3.28 -23.82
N THR A 5 3.05 -2.19 -23.19
CA THR A 5 4.33 -2.05 -22.49
C THR A 5 4.46 -3.19 -21.47
N LYS A 6 5.52 -4.00 -21.59
CA LYS A 6 5.74 -5.13 -20.68
C LYS A 6 5.93 -4.63 -19.26
N MET A 7 5.25 -5.24 -18.28
CA MET A 7 5.42 -4.93 -16.86
C MET A 7 6.90 -5.09 -16.44
N PRO A 8 7.58 -4.04 -15.97
CA PRO A 8 8.90 -4.19 -15.40
C PRO A 8 8.80 -4.72 -13.96
N TYR A 9 9.83 -5.47 -13.54
CA TYR A 9 9.96 -6.00 -12.20
C TYR A 9 11.19 -5.42 -11.51
N ARG A 10 11.14 -5.28 -10.20
CA ARG A 10 12.26 -4.85 -9.36
C ARG A 10 12.35 -5.73 -8.11
N PHE A 11 13.52 -5.83 -7.53
CA PHE A 11 13.65 -6.40 -6.19
C PHE A 11 12.99 -5.51 -5.16
N LEU A 12 12.30 -6.14 -4.20
CA LEU A 12 11.75 -5.45 -3.05
C LEU A 12 12.88 -5.12 -2.07
N GLY A 13 13.40 -3.91 -2.15
CA GLY A 13 14.53 -3.47 -1.34
C GLY A 13 15.74 -4.41 -1.49
N ASN A 14 16.39 -4.72 -0.37
CA ASN A 14 17.54 -5.63 -0.30
C ASN A 14 17.10 -7.09 -0.12
N SER A 15 16.15 -7.54 -0.91
CA SER A 15 15.66 -8.93 -0.89
C SER A 15 15.76 -9.57 -2.27
N GLY A 16 15.64 -10.90 -2.33
CA GLY A 16 15.55 -11.64 -3.59
C GLY A 16 14.14 -11.65 -4.19
N LEU A 17 13.17 -10.96 -3.58
CA LEU A 17 11.77 -10.96 -4.00
C LEU A 17 11.56 -9.98 -5.15
N LEU A 18 11.19 -10.47 -6.33
CA LEU A 18 10.85 -9.66 -7.51
C LEU A 18 9.38 -9.27 -7.48
N VAL A 19 9.13 -7.96 -7.51
CA VAL A 19 7.77 -7.37 -7.51
C VAL A 19 7.54 -6.55 -8.77
N SER A 20 6.31 -6.58 -9.26
CA SER A 20 5.88 -5.76 -10.41
C SER A 20 5.91 -4.27 -10.07
N LYS A 21 6.25 -3.43 -11.03
CA LYS A 21 6.37 -1.97 -10.86
C LYS A 21 5.06 -1.30 -10.46
N LEU A 22 3.92 -1.87 -10.87
CA LEU A 22 2.59 -1.53 -10.37
C LEU A 22 2.04 -2.72 -9.59
N SER A 23 1.28 -2.44 -8.54
CA SER A 23 0.64 -3.43 -7.68
C SER A 23 -0.82 -3.06 -7.44
N LEU A 24 -1.63 -4.02 -6.99
CA LEU A 24 -3.05 -3.81 -6.69
C LEU A 24 -3.27 -3.81 -5.18
N GLY A 25 -3.73 -2.67 -4.64
CA GLY A 25 -4.10 -2.51 -3.25
C GLY A 25 -5.59 -2.73 -3.00
N SER A 26 -5.93 -3.28 -1.84
CA SER A 26 -7.29 -3.66 -1.45
C SER A 26 -7.94 -2.73 -0.44
N TRP A 27 -7.39 -1.53 -0.20
CA TRP A 27 -7.97 -0.62 0.77
C TRP A 27 -9.38 -0.17 0.40
N MET A 28 -10.36 -0.63 1.18
CA MET A 28 -11.77 -0.34 1.01
C MET A 28 -12.48 -0.29 2.37
N GLY A 29 -13.65 0.37 2.41
CA GLY A 29 -14.58 0.21 3.52
C GLY A 29 -15.31 -1.14 3.43
N ARG A 30 -15.94 -1.56 4.52
CA ARG A 30 -16.82 -2.73 4.50
C ARG A 30 -18.07 -2.43 3.67
N ASP A 31 -18.35 -3.28 2.69
CA ASP A 31 -19.50 -3.11 1.78
C ASP A 31 -19.83 -4.46 1.13
N GLU A 32 -21.11 -4.80 1.04
CA GLU A 32 -21.60 -6.05 0.44
C GLU A 32 -21.31 -6.17 -1.06
N LYS A 33 -21.12 -5.05 -1.76
CA LYS A 33 -20.72 -5.05 -3.18
C LYS A 33 -19.31 -5.58 -3.43
N TYR A 34 -18.46 -5.59 -2.41
CA TYR A 34 -17.12 -6.16 -2.49
C TYR A 34 -17.19 -7.65 -2.18
N THR A 35 -17.10 -8.46 -3.20
CA THR A 35 -17.17 -9.93 -3.13
C THR A 35 -15.85 -10.57 -3.58
N ALA A 36 -15.64 -11.83 -3.25
CA ALA A 36 -14.50 -12.59 -3.74
C ALA A 36 -14.49 -12.69 -5.28
N ASP A 37 -15.67 -12.82 -5.92
CA ASP A 37 -15.76 -12.87 -7.38
C ASP A 37 -15.38 -11.53 -8.03
N ALA A 38 -15.87 -10.41 -7.51
CA ALA A 38 -15.47 -9.08 -7.99
C ALA A 38 -13.95 -8.86 -7.81
N TRP A 39 -13.39 -9.34 -6.69
CA TRP A 39 -11.97 -9.24 -6.42
C TRP A 39 -11.15 -10.17 -7.33
N TYR A 40 -11.66 -11.37 -7.62
CA TYR A 40 -11.06 -12.27 -8.62
C TYR A 40 -10.95 -11.63 -10.00
N GLU A 41 -11.98 -10.97 -10.48
CA GLU A 41 -11.94 -10.27 -11.77
C GLU A 41 -10.89 -9.16 -11.79
N MET A 42 -10.75 -8.41 -10.69
CA MET A 42 -9.74 -7.37 -10.55
C MET A 42 -8.33 -7.95 -10.52
N MET A 43 -8.10 -8.99 -9.73
CA MET A 43 -6.80 -9.67 -9.63
C MET A 43 -6.41 -10.32 -10.97
N ALA A 44 -7.34 -11.04 -11.64
CA ALA A 44 -7.09 -11.66 -12.94
C ALA A 44 -6.77 -10.62 -14.01
N THR A 45 -7.45 -9.48 -13.97
CA THR A 45 -7.13 -8.36 -14.87
C THR A 45 -5.73 -7.84 -14.60
N ALA A 46 -5.39 -7.54 -13.34
CA ALA A 46 -4.06 -7.07 -12.96
C ALA A 46 -2.96 -8.08 -13.34
N PHE A 47 -3.18 -9.36 -13.04
CA PHE A 47 -2.25 -10.45 -13.35
C PHE A 47 -1.98 -10.58 -14.86
N LYS A 48 -3.02 -10.44 -15.68
CA LYS A 48 -2.89 -10.42 -17.16
C LYS A 48 -1.98 -9.30 -17.66
N TYR A 49 -1.89 -8.16 -16.94
CA TYR A 49 -0.97 -7.06 -17.22
C TYR A 49 0.40 -7.26 -16.58
N GLY A 50 0.65 -8.40 -15.93
CA GLY A 50 1.91 -8.76 -15.29
C GLY A 50 2.05 -8.26 -13.84
N VAL A 51 0.97 -7.82 -13.20
CA VAL A 51 0.98 -7.52 -11.77
C VAL A 51 1.10 -8.82 -10.99
N ASN A 52 2.10 -8.91 -10.12
CA ASN A 52 2.25 -10.04 -9.21
C ASN A 52 2.07 -9.66 -7.73
N PHE A 53 2.05 -8.36 -7.39
CA PHE A 53 2.00 -7.88 -6.01
C PHE A 53 0.59 -7.40 -5.65
N PHE A 54 0.02 -8.00 -4.59
CA PHE A 54 -1.34 -7.74 -4.11
C PHE A 54 -1.30 -7.43 -2.62
N ASP A 55 -1.73 -6.21 -2.27
CA ASP A 55 -1.58 -5.66 -0.93
C ASP A 55 -2.89 -5.62 -0.15
N ASN A 56 -2.81 -6.00 1.13
CA ASN A 56 -3.93 -6.03 2.06
C ASN A 56 -3.54 -5.50 3.45
N ALA A 57 -4.49 -5.48 4.38
CA ALA A 57 -4.29 -5.28 5.80
C ALA A 57 -5.44 -5.87 6.62
N GLU A 58 -5.17 -6.29 7.86
CA GLU A 58 -6.19 -6.85 8.77
C GLU A 58 -7.38 -5.93 9.00
N SER A 59 -7.17 -4.60 8.90
CA SER A 59 -8.19 -3.58 9.15
C SER A 59 -9.03 -3.20 7.94
N TYR A 60 -8.62 -3.57 6.72
CA TYR A 60 -9.32 -3.17 5.51
C TYR A 60 -10.69 -3.85 5.42
N GLY A 61 -11.73 -3.02 5.42
CA GLY A 61 -13.10 -3.53 5.50
C GLY A 61 -13.37 -4.40 6.74
N MET A 62 -12.64 -4.18 7.85
CA MET A 62 -12.74 -5.01 9.08
C MET A 62 -12.47 -6.50 8.81
N GLY A 63 -11.45 -6.79 7.99
CA GLY A 63 -11.07 -8.14 7.58
C GLY A 63 -11.72 -8.63 6.28
N GLN A 64 -12.80 -8.01 5.80
CA GLN A 64 -13.47 -8.40 4.57
C GLN A 64 -12.54 -8.37 3.35
N ALA A 65 -11.59 -7.42 3.29
CA ALA A 65 -10.66 -7.34 2.18
C ALA A 65 -9.74 -8.57 2.10
N GLU A 66 -9.30 -9.09 3.25
CA GLU A 66 -8.52 -10.34 3.31
C GLU A 66 -9.38 -11.55 2.93
N GLU A 67 -10.64 -11.64 3.40
CA GLU A 67 -11.56 -12.73 3.05
C GLU A 67 -11.83 -12.76 1.53
N ASN A 68 -12.10 -11.61 0.93
CA ASN A 68 -12.35 -11.48 -0.50
C ASN A 68 -11.09 -11.83 -1.33
N MET A 69 -9.92 -11.37 -0.91
CA MET A 69 -8.66 -11.70 -1.59
C MET A 69 -8.36 -13.19 -1.47
N GLY A 70 -8.56 -13.79 -0.30
CA GLY A 70 -8.41 -15.22 -0.08
C GLY A 70 -9.29 -16.04 -1.03
N GLY A 71 -10.58 -15.73 -1.08
CA GLY A 71 -11.52 -16.37 -2.02
C GLY A 71 -11.11 -16.19 -3.48
N ALA A 72 -10.65 -15.01 -3.87
CA ALA A 72 -10.16 -14.74 -5.22
C ALA A 72 -8.90 -15.54 -5.57
N ILE A 73 -7.96 -15.68 -4.63
CA ILE A 73 -6.74 -16.47 -4.81
C ILE A 73 -7.09 -17.93 -5.03
N GLN A 74 -7.94 -18.52 -4.17
CA GLN A 74 -8.37 -19.91 -4.29
C GLN A 74 -9.07 -20.18 -5.62
N LYS A 75 -9.96 -19.26 -6.04
CA LYS A 75 -10.64 -19.36 -7.31
C LYS A 75 -9.67 -19.33 -8.49
N GLY A 76 -8.70 -18.42 -8.50
CA GLY A 76 -7.73 -18.33 -9.60
C GLY A 76 -6.79 -19.53 -9.68
N VAL A 77 -6.46 -20.15 -8.54
CA VAL A 77 -5.73 -21.44 -8.50
C VAL A 77 -6.61 -22.55 -9.10
N ALA A 78 -7.88 -22.64 -8.70
CA ALA A 78 -8.81 -23.66 -9.20
C ALA A 78 -9.08 -23.51 -10.70
N ASP A 79 -9.16 -22.29 -11.20
CA ASP A 79 -9.38 -21.98 -12.63
C ASP A 79 -8.09 -22.06 -13.46
N GLY A 80 -6.92 -22.31 -12.82
CA GLY A 80 -5.62 -22.42 -13.50
C GLY A 80 -5.10 -21.08 -14.05
N VAL A 81 -5.52 -19.95 -13.49
CA VAL A 81 -5.09 -18.60 -13.90
C VAL A 81 -3.71 -18.29 -13.34
N TRP A 82 -3.42 -18.72 -12.12
CA TRP A 82 -2.13 -18.60 -11.41
C TRP A 82 -1.90 -19.77 -10.47
N SER A 83 -0.65 -19.99 -10.11
CA SER A 83 -0.26 -20.75 -8.93
C SER A 83 0.01 -19.80 -7.75
N ARG A 84 0.13 -20.32 -6.52
CA ARG A 84 0.41 -19.47 -5.34
C ARG A 84 1.76 -18.76 -5.47
N GLU A 85 2.75 -19.41 -6.09
CA GLU A 85 4.11 -18.90 -6.30
C GLU A 85 4.18 -17.74 -7.29
N ASP A 86 3.19 -17.59 -8.18
CA ASP A 86 3.11 -16.47 -9.12
C ASP A 86 2.73 -15.15 -8.42
N LEU A 87 2.21 -15.24 -7.19
CA LEU A 87 1.64 -14.12 -6.45
C LEU A 87 2.53 -13.71 -5.28
N VAL A 88 2.73 -12.41 -5.12
CA VAL A 88 3.28 -11.78 -3.92
C VAL A 88 2.11 -11.17 -3.14
N ILE A 89 1.73 -11.84 -2.06
CA ILE A 89 0.61 -11.45 -1.21
C ILE A 89 1.13 -10.81 0.06
N THR A 90 0.57 -9.65 0.42
CA THR A 90 0.97 -8.93 1.63
C THR A 90 -0.20 -8.62 2.52
N THR A 91 0.06 -8.48 3.83
CA THR A 91 -0.90 -7.93 4.79
C THR A 91 -0.19 -7.12 5.86
N LYS A 92 -0.97 -6.39 6.69
CA LYS A 92 -0.43 -5.46 7.68
C LYS A 92 -1.16 -5.60 9.01
N LEU A 93 -0.42 -5.46 10.10
CA LEU A 93 -0.91 -5.57 11.47
C LEU A 93 -0.71 -4.24 12.20
N PHE A 94 -1.72 -3.79 12.90
CA PHE A 94 -1.71 -2.71 13.89
C PHE A 94 -3.12 -2.38 14.39
N ASN A 95 -4.07 -2.14 13.44
CA ASN A 95 -5.38 -1.56 13.75
C ASN A 95 -6.41 -2.58 14.23
N GLY A 96 -6.12 -3.87 14.10
CA GLY A 96 -7.12 -4.93 14.33
C GLY A 96 -8.18 -5.01 13.23
N SER A 97 -9.07 -5.99 13.34
CA SER A 97 -10.11 -6.27 12.35
C SER A 97 -11.54 -6.04 12.85
N LYS A 98 -11.72 -5.46 14.04
CA LYS A 98 -13.05 -5.23 14.64
C LYS A 98 -13.56 -3.78 14.50
N GLY A 99 -12.79 -2.92 13.78
CA GLY A 99 -13.01 -1.48 13.76
C GLY A 99 -12.10 -0.73 14.73
N PHE A 100 -11.78 0.51 14.41
CA PHE A 100 -10.77 1.30 15.15
C PHE A 100 -11.10 1.47 16.63
N PHE A 101 -12.38 1.59 17.00
CA PHE A 101 -12.83 1.89 18.35
C PHE A 101 -13.44 0.68 19.08
N GLU A 102 -13.63 -0.43 18.39
CA GLU A 102 -14.30 -1.62 18.91
C GLU A 102 -13.32 -2.73 19.32
N CYS A 103 -12.04 -2.56 18.98
CA CYS A 103 -10.99 -3.48 19.39
C CYS A 103 -10.69 -3.35 20.88
N GLY A 104 -10.45 -4.48 21.53
CA GLY A 104 -9.98 -4.53 22.92
C GLY A 104 -8.50 -4.12 23.04
N PRO A 105 -7.99 -3.96 24.28
CA PRO A 105 -6.65 -3.41 24.56
C PRO A 105 -5.50 -4.22 23.99
N ASN A 106 -5.71 -5.49 23.63
CA ASN A 106 -4.72 -6.39 23.04
C ASN A 106 -5.08 -6.86 21.61
N ASP A 107 -6.11 -6.26 21.02
CA ASP A 107 -6.54 -6.57 19.64
C ASP A 107 -5.93 -5.56 18.63
N GLN A 108 -5.08 -4.66 19.10
CA GLN A 108 -4.40 -3.59 18.34
C GLN A 108 -2.95 -3.41 18.81
N GLY A 109 -2.16 -2.68 18.01
CA GLY A 109 -0.76 -2.35 18.28
C GLY A 109 0.21 -3.41 17.78
N LEU A 110 1.46 -3.35 18.25
CA LEU A 110 2.54 -4.23 17.80
C LEU A 110 3.12 -5.09 18.93
N SER A 111 2.36 -5.32 20.00
CA SER A 111 2.75 -6.29 21.00
C SER A 111 2.96 -7.68 20.38
N ARG A 112 3.87 -8.47 20.93
CA ARG A 112 4.08 -9.86 20.49
C ARG A 112 2.76 -10.65 20.43
N LYS A 113 1.85 -10.41 21.39
CA LYS A 113 0.55 -11.07 21.42
C LYS A 113 -0.27 -10.73 20.19
N HIS A 114 -0.40 -9.44 19.83
CA HIS A 114 -1.18 -9.02 18.66
C HIS A 114 -0.52 -9.48 17.36
N ILE A 115 0.80 -9.30 17.21
CA ILE A 115 1.54 -9.74 16.02
C ILE A 115 1.29 -11.22 15.75
N VAL A 116 1.48 -12.11 16.74
CA VAL A 116 1.31 -13.57 16.56
C VAL A 116 -0.15 -13.95 16.29
N LYS A 117 -1.10 -13.39 17.05
CA LYS A 117 -2.52 -13.71 16.87
C LYS A 117 -3.12 -13.06 15.62
N GLY A 118 -2.76 -11.82 15.35
CA GLY A 118 -3.19 -11.08 14.16
C GLY A 118 -2.71 -11.77 12.88
N THR A 119 -1.44 -12.20 12.83
CA THR A 119 -0.92 -12.99 11.69
C THR A 119 -1.75 -14.23 11.42
N LYS A 120 -2.01 -15.04 12.46
CA LYS A 120 -2.83 -16.25 12.29
C LYS A 120 -4.24 -15.93 11.82
N ALA A 121 -4.84 -14.87 12.34
CA ALA A 121 -6.18 -14.44 11.95
C ALA A 121 -6.21 -13.95 10.51
N SER A 122 -5.21 -13.19 10.07
CA SER A 122 -5.05 -12.73 8.67
C SER A 122 -4.88 -13.92 7.73
N LEU A 123 -4.02 -14.88 8.06
CA LEU A 123 -3.83 -16.10 7.25
C LEU A 123 -5.13 -16.89 7.11
N ALA A 124 -5.90 -17.01 8.20
CA ALA A 124 -7.20 -17.69 8.16
C ALA A 124 -8.20 -16.98 7.24
N ARG A 125 -8.29 -15.62 7.28
CA ARG A 125 -9.15 -14.84 6.39
C ARG A 125 -8.68 -14.94 4.93
N LEU A 126 -7.37 -14.87 4.69
CA LEU A 126 -6.75 -15.04 3.38
C LEU A 126 -6.82 -16.48 2.86
N GLN A 127 -7.16 -17.46 3.69
CA GLN A 127 -7.14 -18.90 3.36
C GLN A 127 -5.77 -19.35 2.84
N LEU A 128 -4.70 -18.86 3.47
CA LEU A 128 -3.31 -19.12 3.10
C LEU A 128 -2.52 -19.67 4.28
N GLU A 129 -1.50 -20.45 3.98
CA GLU A 129 -0.52 -20.92 4.98
C GLU A 129 0.53 -19.85 5.30
N TYR A 130 0.82 -18.98 4.34
CA TYR A 130 1.77 -17.88 4.46
C TYR A 130 1.40 -16.67 3.60
N VAL A 131 1.90 -15.49 3.97
CA VAL A 131 2.02 -14.32 3.11
C VAL A 131 3.49 -14.08 2.74
N ASP A 132 3.75 -13.40 1.63
CA ASP A 132 5.13 -13.13 1.20
C ASP A 132 5.76 -12.04 2.06
N VAL A 133 5.02 -10.98 2.35
CA VAL A 133 5.47 -9.89 3.22
C VAL A 133 4.39 -9.54 4.23
N ILE A 134 4.79 -9.39 5.49
CA ILE A 134 3.92 -8.89 6.55
C ILE A 134 4.43 -7.54 7.06
N TYR A 135 3.55 -6.54 7.19
CA TYR A 135 3.94 -5.20 7.59
C TYR A 135 3.47 -4.85 9.00
N CYS A 136 4.30 -4.10 9.71
CA CYS A 136 3.86 -3.26 10.82
C CYS A 136 3.17 -2.02 10.22
N HIS A 137 1.83 -1.95 10.25
CA HIS A 137 1.03 -0.94 9.55
C HIS A 137 1.30 0.49 10.06
N ARG A 138 1.63 0.61 11.35
CA ARG A 138 2.01 1.87 12.01
C ARG A 138 3.06 1.58 13.08
N GLN A 139 3.78 2.62 13.49
CA GLN A 139 4.66 2.53 14.65
C GLN A 139 3.82 2.51 15.93
N ASP A 140 4.19 1.66 16.90
CA ASP A 140 3.50 1.55 18.18
C ASP A 140 4.36 2.17 19.30
N PRO A 141 4.07 3.39 19.76
CA PRO A 141 4.86 4.04 20.81
C PRO A 141 4.70 3.38 22.18
N HIS A 142 3.73 2.47 22.33
CA HIS A 142 3.42 1.78 23.59
C HIS A 142 4.00 0.36 23.66
N THR A 143 4.73 -0.07 22.63
CA THR A 143 5.40 -1.37 22.60
C THR A 143 6.91 -1.16 22.42
N PRO A 144 7.77 -1.76 23.28
CA PRO A 144 9.21 -1.72 23.05
C PRO A 144 9.56 -2.23 21.64
N LEU A 145 10.39 -1.47 20.93
CA LEU A 145 10.69 -1.77 19.53
C LEU A 145 11.38 -3.15 19.38
N GLU A 146 12.22 -3.55 20.35
CA GLU A 146 12.83 -4.88 20.36
C GLU A 146 11.79 -6.00 20.45
N GLU A 147 10.69 -5.81 21.18
CA GLU A 147 9.59 -6.79 21.23
C GLU A 147 8.95 -6.96 19.85
N THR A 148 8.70 -5.85 19.13
CA THR A 148 8.17 -5.85 17.78
C THR A 148 9.12 -6.58 16.82
N VAL A 149 10.42 -6.25 16.80
CA VAL A 149 11.42 -6.88 15.92
C VAL A 149 11.50 -8.39 16.17
N ARG A 150 11.54 -8.80 17.44
CA ARG A 150 11.56 -10.22 17.81
C ARG A 150 10.27 -10.95 17.41
N ALA A 151 9.12 -10.28 17.54
CA ALA A 151 7.83 -10.87 17.20
C ALA A 151 7.67 -11.07 15.69
N MET A 152 8.08 -10.08 14.88
CA MET A 152 8.06 -10.20 13.41
C MET A 152 9.01 -11.30 12.93
N ASN A 153 10.21 -11.38 13.50
CA ASN A 153 11.15 -12.47 13.20
C ASN A 153 10.63 -13.85 13.64
N TYR A 154 9.88 -13.92 14.75
CA TYR A 154 9.20 -15.17 15.13
C TYR A 154 8.17 -15.59 14.08
N VAL A 155 7.38 -14.66 13.53
CA VAL A 155 6.42 -14.95 12.45
C VAL A 155 7.13 -15.55 11.22
N ILE A 156 8.30 -14.99 10.86
CA ILE A 156 9.12 -15.51 9.76
C ILE A 156 9.64 -16.92 10.07
N GLN A 157 10.18 -17.14 11.28
CA GLN A 157 10.68 -18.45 11.71
C GLN A 157 9.62 -19.54 11.73
N GLN A 158 8.34 -19.16 11.93
CA GLN A 158 7.20 -20.08 11.82
C GLN A 158 6.80 -20.37 10.36
N GLY A 159 7.38 -19.69 9.37
CA GLY A 159 7.01 -19.81 7.97
C GLY A 159 5.67 -19.15 7.61
N TRP A 160 5.15 -18.27 8.48
CA TRP A 160 3.88 -17.56 8.22
C TRP A 160 4.06 -16.32 7.33
N ALA A 161 5.27 -15.83 7.24
CA ALA A 161 5.71 -14.83 6.26
C ALA A 161 7.16 -15.07 5.88
N PHE A 162 7.60 -14.62 4.69
CA PHE A 162 9.00 -14.72 4.28
C PHE A 162 9.80 -13.46 4.57
N TYR A 163 9.14 -12.31 4.51
CA TYR A 163 9.72 -11.00 4.79
C TYR A 163 8.80 -10.20 5.70
N TRP A 164 9.37 -9.22 6.37
CA TRP A 164 8.60 -8.23 7.10
C TRP A 164 9.03 -6.81 6.74
N GLY A 165 8.13 -5.85 6.87
CA GLY A 165 8.36 -4.45 6.58
C GLY A 165 7.62 -3.54 7.53
N THR A 166 7.75 -2.24 7.29
CA THR A 166 7.11 -1.18 8.08
C THR A 166 6.23 -0.33 7.17
N SER A 167 5.28 0.40 7.72
CA SER A 167 4.42 1.32 6.99
C SER A 167 4.24 2.60 7.80
N GLU A 168 4.57 3.76 7.17
CA GLU A 168 4.44 5.08 7.80
C GLU A 168 5.29 5.25 9.10
N TRP A 169 6.41 4.54 9.21
CA TRP A 169 7.34 4.71 10.33
C TRP A 169 8.30 5.87 10.08
N LEU A 170 8.77 6.50 11.14
CA LEU A 170 9.82 7.52 11.03
C LEU A 170 11.18 6.88 10.78
N THR A 171 12.05 7.59 10.07
CA THR A 171 13.44 7.14 9.79
C THR A 171 14.17 6.64 11.02
N LYS A 172 14.03 7.35 12.15
CA LYS A 172 14.68 6.98 13.42
C LYS A 172 14.25 5.60 13.93
N ASP A 173 12.94 5.29 13.81
CA ASP A 173 12.36 4.03 14.31
C ASP A 173 12.78 2.87 13.41
N ILE A 174 12.91 3.12 12.10
CA ILE A 174 13.41 2.12 11.14
C ILE A 174 14.90 1.84 11.38
N LEU A 175 15.70 2.89 11.57
CA LEU A 175 17.12 2.74 11.91
C LEU A 175 17.30 1.90 13.17
N GLU A 176 16.57 2.24 14.23
CA GLU A 176 16.61 1.50 15.49
C GLU A 176 16.17 0.03 15.29
N ALA A 177 15.12 -0.22 14.51
CA ALA A 177 14.68 -1.58 14.18
C ALA A 177 15.76 -2.37 13.43
N CYS A 178 16.46 -1.74 12.47
CA CYS A 178 17.58 -2.35 11.75
C CYS A 178 18.76 -2.65 12.69
N GLU A 179 19.14 -1.72 13.57
CA GLU A 179 20.22 -1.89 14.54
C GLU A 179 19.91 -3.01 15.57
N ILE A 180 18.66 -3.08 16.04
CA ILE A 180 18.19 -4.17 16.90
C ILE A 180 18.28 -5.50 16.15
N ALA A 181 17.81 -5.57 14.91
CA ALA A 181 17.85 -6.79 14.12
C ALA A 181 19.30 -7.26 13.91
N ASP A 182 20.23 -6.36 13.57
CA ASP A 182 21.64 -6.65 13.42
C ASP A 182 22.27 -7.19 14.69
N ARG A 183 22.08 -6.49 15.79
CA ARG A 183 22.61 -6.88 17.12
C ARG A 183 22.12 -8.25 17.56
N LEU A 184 20.92 -8.63 17.13
CA LEU A 184 20.30 -9.90 17.49
C LEU A 184 20.46 -10.99 16.42
N SER A 185 21.16 -10.70 15.31
CA SER A 185 21.26 -11.59 14.13
C SER A 185 19.90 -12.02 13.59
N LEU A 186 18.98 -11.07 13.51
CA LEU A 186 17.62 -11.23 13.02
C LEU A 186 17.46 -10.57 11.65
N MET A 187 16.38 -10.92 10.92
CA MET A 187 16.06 -10.30 9.65
C MET A 187 15.59 -8.86 9.87
N ARG A 188 16.19 -7.95 9.09
CA ARG A 188 15.78 -6.54 9.03
C ARG A 188 14.46 -6.39 8.28
N PRO A 189 13.72 -5.28 8.47
CA PRO A 189 12.62 -4.92 7.57
C PRO A 189 13.15 -4.70 6.14
N VAL A 190 12.39 -5.14 5.13
CA VAL A 190 12.82 -5.07 3.72
C VAL A 190 12.48 -3.76 3.03
N GLU A 191 11.68 -2.91 3.68
CA GLU A 191 11.06 -1.76 3.03
C GLU A 191 11.05 -0.52 3.89
N TYR A 192 11.39 0.67 3.34
CA TYR A 192 10.79 1.96 3.70
C TYR A 192 11.32 3.26 3.06
N GLU A 193 10.56 4.37 3.30
CA GLU A 193 10.70 5.74 2.80
C GLU A 193 11.86 6.50 3.47
N TYR A 194 13.01 6.81 2.80
CA TYR A 194 13.90 7.92 3.18
C TYR A 194 15.30 7.79 2.57
N VAL A 195 15.86 8.93 2.10
CA VAL A 195 17.05 8.99 1.24
C VAL A 195 18.30 8.31 1.81
N ASP A 196 18.60 8.49 3.09
CA ASP A 196 19.79 7.90 3.72
C ASP A 196 19.67 6.37 3.90
N LEU A 197 18.44 5.87 4.08
CA LEU A 197 18.16 4.45 4.22
C LEU A 197 18.31 3.68 2.90
N TYR A 198 18.06 4.32 1.76
CA TYR A 198 18.26 3.71 0.45
C TYR A 198 19.74 3.40 0.19
N THR A 199 20.61 4.31 0.58
CA THR A 199 22.05 4.16 0.37
C THR A 199 22.65 3.14 1.34
N LYS A 200 22.33 3.23 2.63
CA LYS A 200 22.95 2.40 3.69
C LYS A 200 22.34 1.00 3.76
N TYR A 201 21.00 0.90 3.67
CA TYR A 201 20.29 -0.37 3.86
C TYR A 201 19.63 -0.93 2.61
N LYS A 202 19.69 -0.20 1.49
CA LYS A 202 19.07 -0.56 0.20
C LYS A 202 17.59 -0.90 0.32
N LEU A 203 16.88 -0.12 1.12
CA LEU A 203 15.44 -0.28 1.29
C LEU A 203 14.71 0.10 0.01
N GLY A 204 13.61 -0.59 -0.31
CA GLY A 204 12.75 -0.26 -1.44
C GLY A 204 11.43 0.34 -0.96
N LEU A 205 10.78 1.16 -1.79
CA LEU A 205 9.49 1.76 -1.47
C LEU A 205 8.33 0.97 -2.08
N THR A 206 7.26 0.77 -1.31
CA THR A 206 5.93 0.55 -1.85
C THR A 206 5.10 1.81 -1.60
N THR A 207 4.80 2.55 -2.65
CA THR A 207 4.06 3.80 -2.53
C THR A 207 2.56 3.54 -2.63
N TRP A 208 1.78 4.14 -1.72
CA TRP A 208 0.33 4.01 -1.68
C TRP A 208 -0.37 5.33 -2.08
N SER A 209 -1.66 5.24 -2.41
CA SER A 209 -2.49 6.39 -2.80
C SER A 209 -1.88 7.31 -3.88
N PRO A 210 -1.34 6.79 -5.00
CA PRO A 210 -0.71 7.63 -6.04
C PRO A 210 -1.68 8.63 -6.67
N LEU A 211 -2.99 8.46 -6.45
CA LEU A 211 -4.05 9.34 -6.92
C LEU A 211 -4.65 10.23 -5.81
N ALA A 212 -4.02 10.33 -4.63
CA ALA A 212 -4.46 11.16 -3.52
C ALA A 212 -5.98 11.02 -3.24
N TYR A 213 -6.42 9.80 -2.96
CA TYR A 213 -7.84 9.43 -2.78
C TYR A 213 -8.75 9.71 -3.98
N GLY A 214 -8.16 9.95 -5.15
CA GLY A 214 -8.85 10.22 -6.41
C GLY A 214 -8.92 11.70 -6.79
N THR A 215 -8.33 12.62 -6.03
CA THR A 215 -8.24 14.04 -6.43
C THR A 215 -7.38 14.21 -7.69
N LEU A 216 -6.30 13.43 -7.84
CA LEU A 216 -5.45 13.41 -9.02
C LEU A 216 -6.04 12.67 -10.24
N THR A 217 -7.35 12.40 -10.25
CA THR A 217 -8.06 11.97 -11.46
C THR A 217 -8.69 13.13 -12.21
N GLY A 218 -8.72 14.33 -11.61
CA GLY A 218 -9.37 15.52 -12.17
C GLY A 218 -10.89 15.51 -12.11
N LYS A 219 -11.54 14.47 -11.56
CA LYS A 219 -13.01 14.35 -11.54
C LYS A 219 -13.72 15.28 -10.56
N TYR A 220 -12.96 15.92 -9.67
CA TYR A 220 -13.52 16.78 -8.63
C TYR A 220 -13.48 18.27 -8.96
N SER A 221 -12.98 18.68 -10.14
CA SER A 221 -12.86 20.08 -10.55
C SER A 221 -14.20 20.83 -10.61
N ALA A 222 -15.29 20.12 -10.89
CA ALA A 222 -16.65 20.64 -10.90
C ALA A 222 -17.46 20.31 -9.62
N GLY A 223 -16.79 19.85 -8.56
CA GLY A 223 -17.42 19.44 -7.30
C GLY A 223 -17.29 17.94 -7.01
N LYS A 224 -18.05 17.43 -6.06
CA LYS A 224 -18.01 16.02 -5.62
C LYS A 224 -19.08 15.20 -6.35
N PRO A 225 -18.76 14.40 -7.38
CA PRO A 225 -19.73 13.55 -8.06
C PRO A 225 -20.42 12.60 -7.08
N GLU A 226 -21.71 12.33 -7.30
CA GLU A 226 -22.48 11.38 -6.50
C GLU A 226 -21.83 9.98 -6.51
N GLY A 227 -21.82 9.30 -5.37
CA GLY A 227 -21.16 7.99 -5.21
C GLY A 227 -19.65 8.03 -5.28
N SER A 228 -19.03 9.21 -5.36
CA SER A 228 -17.57 9.34 -5.30
C SER A 228 -17.05 9.15 -3.86
N ARG A 229 -15.74 8.87 -3.72
CA ARG A 229 -15.11 8.62 -2.42
C ARG A 229 -15.38 9.73 -1.40
N PHE A 230 -15.30 11.01 -1.82
CA PHE A 230 -15.51 12.16 -0.94
C PHE A 230 -17.00 12.46 -0.62
N THR A 231 -17.94 11.62 -1.06
CA THR A 231 -19.33 11.61 -0.59
C THR A 231 -19.58 10.56 0.50
N ALA A 232 -18.64 9.63 0.73
CA ALA A 232 -18.74 8.65 1.82
C ALA A 232 -18.45 9.30 3.19
N ASP A 233 -19.11 8.83 4.25
CA ASP A 233 -19.08 9.47 5.58
C ASP A 233 -17.66 9.64 6.14
N MET A 234 -16.80 8.66 5.98
CA MET A 234 -15.40 8.73 6.44
C MET A 234 -14.56 9.84 5.76
N PHE A 235 -15.05 10.40 4.63
CA PHE A 235 -14.38 11.47 3.87
C PHE A 235 -15.13 12.80 3.94
N LYS A 236 -16.25 12.89 4.70
CA LYS A 236 -17.00 14.14 4.86
C LYS A 236 -16.37 15.06 5.91
N ALA A 237 -15.69 14.47 6.91
CA ALA A 237 -15.06 15.20 8.02
C ALA A 237 -13.83 14.44 8.52
N GLY A 238 -12.99 15.13 9.30
CA GLY A 238 -11.77 14.56 9.90
C GLY A 238 -10.56 14.56 8.96
N PRO A 239 -9.47 13.88 9.33
CA PRO A 239 -8.16 13.99 8.65
C PRO A 239 -8.19 13.63 7.16
N LEU A 240 -9.09 12.74 6.71
CA LEU A 240 -9.21 12.35 5.31
C LEU A 240 -9.91 13.42 4.44
N ALA A 241 -10.74 14.27 5.06
CA ALA A 241 -11.40 15.39 4.38
C ALA A 241 -10.51 16.64 4.30
N GLU A 242 -9.57 16.77 5.23
CA GLU A 242 -8.70 17.93 5.36
C GLU A 242 -7.88 18.17 4.09
N GLY A 243 -7.76 19.44 3.65
CA GLY A 243 -7.00 19.82 2.46
C GLY A 243 -7.63 19.36 1.12
N PHE A 244 -8.93 18.98 1.09
CA PHE A 244 -9.57 18.49 -0.14
C PHE A 244 -9.56 19.55 -1.25
N GLU A 245 -9.97 20.79 -0.95
CA GLU A 245 -10.07 21.87 -1.95
C GLU A 245 -8.69 22.26 -2.49
N GLU A 246 -7.68 22.28 -1.63
CA GLU A 246 -6.29 22.56 -2.01
C GLU A 246 -5.75 21.46 -2.94
N ARG A 247 -6.04 20.18 -2.64
CA ARG A 247 -5.66 19.05 -3.50
C ARG A 247 -6.34 19.11 -4.87
N VAL A 248 -7.63 19.52 -4.92
CA VAL A 248 -8.35 19.67 -6.19
C VAL A 248 -7.76 20.83 -7.00
N ALA A 249 -7.53 21.99 -6.37
CA ALA A 249 -6.92 23.14 -7.04
C ALA A 249 -5.51 22.81 -7.57
N MET A 250 -4.73 22.04 -6.83
CA MET A 250 -3.41 21.57 -7.28
C MET A 250 -3.54 20.60 -8.46
N ALA A 251 -4.48 19.64 -8.38
CA ALA A 251 -4.75 18.71 -9.48
C ALA A 251 -5.12 19.44 -10.77
N ASP A 252 -5.92 20.50 -10.68
CA ASP A 252 -6.28 21.31 -11.85
C ASP A 252 -5.08 22.03 -12.48
N LYS A 253 -4.13 22.50 -11.69
CA LYS A 253 -2.88 23.10 -12.18
C LYS A 253 -1.94 22.08 -12.87
N LEU A 254 -2.06 20.80 -12.53
CA LEU A 254 -1.24 19.72 -13.10
C LEU A 254 -1.80 19.19 -14.44
N LYS A 255 -3.09 19.42 -14.75
CA LYS A 255 -3.73 18.94 -16.00
C LYS A 255 -2.98 19.34 -17.27
N PRO A 256 -2.53 20.59 -17.45
CA PRO A 256 -1.82 20.97 -18.69
C PRO A 256 -0.56 20.13 -18.92
N ILE A 257 0.16 19.73 -17.85
CA ILE A 257 1.36 18.90 -17.98
C ILE A 257 0.96 17.49 -18.47
N ALA A 258 -0.14 16.93 -17.97
CA ALA A 258 -0.64 15.62 -18.42
C ALA A 258 -1.09 15.68 -19.88
N GLU A 259 -1.75 16.78 -20.31
CA GLU A 259 -2.15 17.03 -21.70
C GLU A 259 -0.93 17.11 -22.62
N ASP A 260 0.13 17.83 -22.23
CA ASP A 260 1.39 17.90 -22.97
C ASP A 260 2.06 16.52 -23.14
N LEU A 261 1.84 15.59 -22.21
CA LEU A 261 2.36 14.21 -22.25
C LEU A 261 1.44 13.25 -23.03
N ASP A 262 0.28 13.71 -23.49
CA ASP A 262 -0.76 12.94 -24.14
C ASP A 262 -1.26 11.76 -23.24
N CYS A 263 -1.53 12.08 -21.96
CA CYS A 263 -2.05 11.11 -20.99
C CYS A 263 -3.06 11.74 -20.03
N SER A 264 -3.80 10.91 -19.31
CA SER A 264 -4.66 11.40 -18.23
C SER A 264 -3.84 11.86 -17.03
N LEU A 265 -4.40 12.78 -16.22
CA LEU A 265 -3.77 13.20 -14.96
C LEU A 265 -3.50 12.01 -14.02
N ALA A 266 -4.39 11.01 -14.00
CA ALA A 266 -4.20 9.79 -13.22
C ALA A 266 -2.99 8.97 -13.71
N GLN A 267 -2.86 8.80 -15.03
CA GLN A 267 -1.72 8.10 -15.63
C GLN A 267 -0.42 8.84 -15.38
N MET A 268 -0.39 10.17 -15.53
CA MET A 268 0.79 10.98 -15.21
C MET A 268 1.18 10.82 -13.74
N SER A 269 0.23 10.88 -12.82
CA SER A 269 0.51 10.79 -11.37
C SER A 269 1.07 9.42 -10.98
N ILE A 270 0.54 8.33 -11.54
CA ILE A 270 1.07 6.97 -11.34
C ILE A 270 2.46 6.85 -11.97
N ALA A 271 2.63 7.35 -13.21
CA ALA A 271 3.92 7.32 -13.91
C ALA A 271 5.00 8.12 -13.17
N TRP A 272 4.64 9.28 -12.60
CA TRP A 272 5.54 10.09 -11.79
C TRP A 272 6.06 9.31 -10.56
N ALA A 273 5.16 8.67 -9.82
CA ALA A 273 5.56 7.82 -8.69
C ALA A 273 6.42 6.63 -9.15
N ALA A 274 6.05 5.98 -10.26
CA ALA A 274 6.79 4.86 -10.82
C ALA A 274 8.16 5.25 -11.41
N ALA A 275 8.36 6.50 -11.82
CA ALA A 275 9.63 7.00 -12.35
C ALA A 275 10.69 7.27 -11.26
N ASN A 276 10.36 7.09 -9.98
CA ASN A 276 11.34 7.16 -8.89
C ASN A 276 12.11 5.85 -8.79
N ASP A 277 13.45 5.92 -8.78
CA ASP A 277 14.32 4.75 -8.75
C ASP A 277 14.27 3.99 -7.42
N ASN A 278 13.93 4.64 -6.33
CA ASN A 278 13.79 4.01 -5.03
C ASN A 278 12.42 3.32 -4.83
N VAL A 279 11.46 3.54 -5.73
CA VAL A 279 10.14 2.90 -5.68
C VAL A 279 10.19 1.52 -6.31
N SER A 280 10.03 0.47 -5.51
CA SER A 280 9.91 -0.91 -5.97
C SER A 280 8.58 -1.15 -6.67
N THR A 281 7.48 -0.71 -6.06
CA THR A 281 6.14 -0.83 -6.66
C THR A 281 5.23 0.33 -6.26
N VAL A 282 4.30 0.69 -7.14
CA VAL A 282 3.25 1.70 -6.89
C VAL A 282 1.92 0.99 -6.73
N MET A 283 1.32 1.09 -5.55
CA MET A 283 0.02 0.50 -5.25
C MET A 283 -1.12 1.31 -5.89
N VAL A 284 -1.72 0.76 -6.92
CA VAL A 284 -2.91 1.34 -7.54
C VAL A 284 -4.17 0.73 -6.93
N GLY A 285 -5.17 1.56 -6.71
CA GLY A 285 -6.51 1.16 -6.31
C GLY A 285 -7.49 1.47 -7.42
N ALA A 286 -8.49 0.62 -7.61
CA ALA A 286 -9.58 0.85 -8.55
C ALA A 286 -10.89 0.28 -7.99
N SER A 287 -12.02 0.93 -8.27
CA SER A 287 -13.35 0.45 -7.88
C SER A 287 -14.05 -0.35 -8.98
N ARG A 288 -13.45 -0.41 -10.18
CA ARG A 288 -13.95 -1.15 -11.34
C ARG A 288 -12.82 -1.49 -12.31
N LYS A 289 -13.01 -2.54 -13.07
CA LYS A 289 -12.04 -3.09 -14.04
C LYS A 289 -11.50 -2.04 -15.01
N SER A 290 -12.37 -1.22 -15.61
CA SER A 290 -11.96 -0.20 -16.59
C SER A 290 -11.01 0.85 -15.98
N GLN A 291 -11.18 1.22 -14.70
CA GLN A 291 -10.25 2.11 -14.02
C GLN A 291 -8.90 1.43 -13.76
N LEU A 292 -8.91 0.15 -13.43
CA LEU A 292 -7.67 -0.60 -13.24
C LEU A 292 -6.89 -0.68 -14.56
N GLU A 293 -7.55 -1.07 -15.66
CA GLU A 293 -6.93 -1.14 -16.97
C GLU A 293 -6.34 0.21 -17.41
N ASP A 294 -7.04 1.30 -17.12
CA ASP A 294 -6.57 2.66 -17.43
C ASP A 294 -5.37 3.07 -16.56
N ASN A 295 -5.39 2.76 -15.27
CA ASN A 295 -4.28 3.00 -14.36
C ASN A 295 -3.03 2.19 -14.74
N LEU A 296 -3.19 0.96 -15.20
CA LEU A 296 -2.07 0.09 -15.60
C LEU A 296 -1.35 0.61 -16.86
N LYS A 297 -2.05 1.33 -17.75
CA LYS A 297 -1.43 2.00 -18.90
C LYS A 297 -0.47 3.12 -18.51
N ALA A 298 -0.46 3.56 -17.26
CA ALA A 298 0.51 4.55 -16.77
C ALA A 298 1.96 4.15 -17.05
N LEU A 299 2.26 2.85 -17.16
CA LEU A 299 3.60 2.35 -17.52
C LEU A 299 4.11 2.88 -18.87
N GLU A 300 3.22 3.18 -19.81
CA GLU A 300 3.56 3.72 -21.13
C GLU A 300 4.16 5.14 -21.05
N PHE A 301 3.90 5.84 -19.95
CA PHE A 301 4.30 7.22 -19.73
C PHE A 301 5.48 7.39 -18.78
N VAL A 302 5.97 6.32 -18.14
CA VAL A 302 7.07 6.40 -17.16
C VAL A 302 8.33 7.01 -17.78
N SER A 303 8.68 6.65 -19.01
CA SER A 303 9.83 7.22 -19.71
C SER A 303 9.65 8.68 -20.15
N LYS A 304 8.40 9.16 -20.20
CA LYS A 304 8.08 10.57 -20.50
C LYS A 304 8.23 11.48 -19.28
N ILE A 305 8.34 10.92 -18.06
CA ILE A 305 8.57 11.67 -16.82
C ILE A 305 10.07 12.04 -16.73
N THR A 306 10.49 12.93 -17.59
CA THR A 306 11.86 13.45 -17.67
C THR A 306 12.18 14.37 -16.46
N PRO A 307 13.46 14.69 -16.20
CA PRO A 307 13.82 15.68 -15.19
C PRO A 307 13.10 17.02 -15.37
N ASP A 308 12.90 17.48 -16.61
CA ASP A 308 12.18 18.75 -16.91
C ASP A 308 10.69 18.64 -16.53
N VAL A 309 10.05 17.50 -16.81
CA VAL A 309 8.67 17.25 -16.42
C VAL A 309 8.56 17.21 -14.90
N LYS A 310 9.48 16.53 -14.21
CA LYS A 310 9.53 16.52 -12.73
C LYS A 310 9.66 17.92 -12.18
N ALA A 311 10.58 18.74 -12.71
CA ALA A 311 10.76 20.13 -12.27
C ALA A 311 9.48 20.98 -12.46
N LYS A 312 8.74 20.81 -13.56
CA LYS A 312 7.44 21.48 -13.77
C LYS A 312 6.40 21.06 -12.73
N ILE A 313 6.32 19.77 -12.41
CA ILE A 313 5.42 19.22 -11.38
C ILE A 313 5.81 19.77 -10.01
N ASP A 314 7.09 19.71 -9.65
CA ASP A 314 7.60 20.17 -8.35
C ASP A 314 7.36 21.66 -8.14
N ALA A 315 7.48 22.48 -9.18
CA ALA A 315 7.19 23.90 -9.12
C ALA A 315 5.70 24.22 -8.81
N ILE A 316 4.78 23.33 -9.21
CA ILE A 316 3.35 23.46 -8.88
C ILE A 316 3.06 22.91 -7.50
N VAL A 317 3.59 21.72 -7.18
CA VAL A 317 3.31 20.99 -5.93
C VAL A 317 3.98 21.68 -4.75
N ASN A 318 5.21 22.17 -4.91
CA ASN A 318 6.02 22.86 -3.90
C ASN A 318 5.94 22.15 -2.52
N PHE A 319 6.15 20.83 -2.53
CA PHE A 319 5.97 19.99 -1.34
C PHE A 319 7.11 20.23 -0.35
N VAL A 320 6.75 20.61 0.89
CA VAL A 320 7.68 20.69 2.01
C VAL A 320 7.36 19.54 2.96
N PRO A 321 8.27 18.56 3.14
CA PRO A 321 8.06 17.46 4.06
C PRO A 321 7.89 17.97 5.49
N THR A 322 6.83 17.54 6.17
CA THR A 322 6.63 17.77 7.60
C THR A 322 6.64 16.42 8.31
N VAL A 323 7.40 16.33 9.40
CA VAL A 323 7.44 15.13 10.24
C VAL A 323 6.50 15.35 11.42
N PRO A 324 5.41 14.55 11.55
CA PRO A 324 4.55 14.64 12.71
C PRO A 324 5.32 14.15 13.95
N ALA A 325 5.07 14.79 15.10
CA ALA A 325 5.73 14.40 16.36
C ALA A 325 5.33 12.99 16.82
N ILE A 326 4.10 12.59 16.53
CA ILE A 326 3.50 11.30 16.89
C ILE A 326 2.65 10.82 15.72
N ASP A 327 2.63 9.51 15.46
CA ASP A 327 1.76 8.92 14.44
C ASP A 327 0.27 9.22 14.74
N GLN A 328 -0.48 9.55 13.70
CA GLN A 328 -1.90 9.93 13.82
C GLN A 328 -2.79 8.83 14.40
N PHE A 329 -2.37 7.56 14.40
CA PHE A 329 -3.11 6.44 14.97
C PHE A 329 -2.59 6.00 16.35
N ALA A 330 -1.56 6.64 16.90
CA ALA A 330 -1.02 6.32 18.22
C ALA A 330 -2.09 6.39 19.32
N PHE A 331 -3.09 7.29 19.18
CA PHE A 331 -4.18 7.45 20.14
C PHE A 331 -5.06 6.18 20.29
N LEU A 332 -5.09 5.29 19.30
CA LEU A 332 -5.97 4.11 19.35
C LEU A 332 -5.73 3.22 20.56
N ARG A 333 -4.47 3.10 20.99
CA ARG A 333 -4.14 2.35 22.23
C ARG A 333 -4.21 3.20 23.49
N MET A 334 -4.00 4.52 23.39
CA MET A 334 -4.06 5.43 24.54
C MET A 334 -5.41 5.42 25.24
N ARG A 335 -6.50 5.14 24.53
CA ARG A 335 -7.86 5.03 25.14
C ARG A 335 -8.01 3.92 26.17
N HIS A 336 -7.05 2.99 26.24
CA HIS A 336 -7.03 1.87 27.17
C HIS A 336 -6.03 2.09 28.34
N LEU A 337 -5.25 3.18 28.29
CA LEU A 337 -4.30 3.59 29.33
C LEU A 337 -4.92 4.64 30.24
#